data_6a586ba695fb522f81e101b635f79cca
#
_entry.id   6a586ba695fb522f81e101b635f79cca
#
_cell.length_a   1.000
_cell.length_b   1.000
_cell.length_c   1.000
_cell.angle_alpha   90.00
_cell.angle_beta   90.00
_cell.angle_gamma   90.00
#
_symmetry.space_group_name_H-M   'P 1'
#
loop_
_entity.id
_entity.type
_entity.pdbx_description
1 polymer ?
#
loop_
_entity_poly.entity_id
_entity_poly.type
_entity_poly.pdbx_seq_one_letter_code
_entity_poly.pdbx_strand_id
1 'polypeptide(L)'
;DPVLGKISYSATEVPLLSSGLAQMAERYGLPSMIGQWGVNGTEPGMPVAFSEVYSVVVTTLSGGDMCSGMGGLEDAKGASLEQMVIDAALWEHCRALLRRFDVNEETIAMDVLREVGHGNTFLGHPHTRRNFRRELYFRAHPHARRVSRGGQAATKNDDDA
;
A
#
# COMPACT_ATOMS: atom_id res chain seq x y z
N ASP A 1 -6.26 -26.59 3.20
CA ASP A 1 -7.49 -26.83 3.94
C ASP A 1 -7.73 -28.34 4.01
N PRO A 2 -7.57 -28.97 5.19
CA PRO A 2 -7.70 -30.41 5.35
C PRO A 2 -9.16 -30.89 5.21
N VAL A 3 -10.15 -30.01 5.36
CA VAL A 3 -11.56 -30.36 5.23
C VAL A 3 -11.96 -30.47 3.75
N LEU A 4 -11.43 -29.58 2.93
CA LEU A 4 -11.77 -29.51 1.50
C LEU A 4 -10.75 -30.23 0.60
N GLY A 5 -9.61 -30.68 1.15
CA GLY A 5 -8.53 -31.27 0.37
C GLY A 5 -7.92 -30.32 -0.66
N LYS A 6 -7.97 -29.00 -0.39
CA LYS A 6 -7.51 -27.96 -1.30
C LYS A 6 -6.40 -27.13 -0.67
N ILE A 7 -5.54 -26.58 -1.51
CA ILE A 7 -4.64 -25.50 -1.12
C ILE A 7 -5.51 -24.27 -0.84
N SER A 8 -5.24 -23.57 0.26
CA SER A 8 -5.88 -22.31 0.60
C SER A 8 -4.84 -21.21 0.63
N TYR A 9 -4.77 -20.40 -0.40
CA TYR A 9 -3.85 -19.28 -0.47
C TYR A 9 -4.22 -18.11 0.45
N SER A 10 -5.49 -18.06 0.88
CA SER A 10 -5.96 -17.05 1.85
C SER A 10 -5.86 -17.51 3.31
N ALA A 11 -5.28 -18.67 3.59
CA ALA A 11 -5.11 -19.12 4.98
C ALA A 11 -4.17 -18.16 5.72
N THR A 12 -4.52 -17.86 6.98
CA THR A 12 -3.77 -16.93 7.84
C THR A 12 -2.32 -17.36 8.06
N GLU A 13 -2.05 -18.65 7.94
CA GLU A 13 -0.72 -19.25 8.09
C GLU A 13 0.18 -19.04 6.86
N VAL A 14 -0.37 -18.74 5.69
CA VAL A 14 0.40 -18.60 4.44
C VAL A 14 1.45 -17.49 4.54
N PRO A 15 1.14 -16.26 5.00
CA PRO A 15 2.16 -15.23 5.19
C PRO A 15 3.25 -15.62 6.19
N LEU A 16 2.91 -16.34 7.24
CA LEU A 16 3.87 -16.83 8.22
C LEU A 16 4.85 -17.82 7.62
N LEU A 17 4.34 -18.81 6.87
CA LEU A 17 5.17 -19.79 6.14
C LEU A 17 6.02 -19.10 5.07
N SER A 18 5.45 -18.18 4.33
CA SER A 18 6.16 -17.39 3.32
C SER A 18 7.29 -16.56 3.94
N SER A 19 7.08 -15.98 5.11
CA SER A 19 8.11 -15.25 5.85
C SER A 19 9.29 -16.16 6.23
N GLY A 20 9.01 -17.37 6.71
CA GLY A 20 10.05 -18.36 7.01
C GLY A 20 10.84 -18.77 5.76
N LEU A 21 10.15 -18.94 4.62
CA LEU A 21 10.80 -19.24 3.35
C LEU A 21 11.67 -18.08 2.85
N ALA A 22 11.23 -16.83 3.00
CA ALA A 22 12.03 -15.65 2.67
C ALA A 22 13.34 -15.61 3.46
N GLN A 23 13.27 -15.80 4.77
CA GLN A 23 14.46 -15.86 5.64
C GLN A 23 15.40 -17.02 5.29
N MET A 24 14.85 -18.17 4.91
CA MET A 24 15.67 -19.31 4.46
C MET A 24 16.34 -19.02 3.12
N ALA A 25 15.66 -18.39 2.17
CA ALA A 25 16.24 -17.98 0.89
C ALA A 25 17.39 -16.99 1.12
N GLU A 26 17.19 -15.98 1.97
CA GLU A 26 18.24 -15.03 2.34
C GLU A 26 19.47 -15.75 2.94
N ARG A 27 19.26 -16.69 3.86
CA ARG A 27 20.33 -17.48 4.46
C ARG A 27 21.16 -18.26 3.44
N TYR A 28 20.53 -18.73 2.38
CA TYR A 28 21.20 -19.46 1.31
C TYR A 28 21.71 -18.55 0.17
N GLY A 29 21.51 -17.25 0.26
CA GLY A 29 21.87 -16.30 -0.79
C GLY A 29 21.08 -16.51 -2.09
N LEU A 30 19.84 -16.97 -2.00
CA LEU A 30 18.96 -17.25 -3.14
C LEU A 30 17.91 -16.15 -3.29
N PRO A 31 17.61 -15.74 -4.52
CA PRO A 31 16.45 -14.89 -4.76
C PRO A 31 15.15 -15.62 -4.41
N SER A 32 14.17 -14.89 -3.89
CA SER A 32 12.91 -15.46 -3.48
C SER A 32 11.72 -14.85 -4.24
N MET A 33 10.81 -15.71 -4.69
CA MET A 33 9.49 -15.31 -5.17
C MET A 33 8.45 -15.90 -4.22
N ILE A 34 8.11 -15.14 -3.21
CA ILE A 34 7.31 -15.57 -2.07
C ILE A 34 6.28 -14.47 -1.76
N GLY A 35 5.12 -14.87 -1.28
CA GLY A 35 3.99 -13.98 -1.11
C GLY A 35 3.07 -14.04 -2.32
N GLN A 36 1.81 -13.92 -2.07
CA GLN A 36 0.81 -14.21 -3.07
C GLN A 36 -0.28 -13.12 -3.10
N TRP A 37 -0.47 -12.63 -4.30
CA TRP A 37 -1.73 -12.06 -4.74
C TRP A 37 -2.61 -13.24 -5.14
N GLY A 38 -3.78 -13.28 -5.16
CA GLY A 38 -4.61 -14.41 -5.53
C GLY A 38 -5.01 -15.24 -4.32
N VAL A 39 -6.29 -15.34 -4.17
CA VAL A 39 -6.95 -15.91 -3.02
C VAL A 39 -8.10 -16.79 -3.43
N ASN A 40 -8.78 -17.37 -2.46
CA ASN A 40 -9.89 -18.29 -2.65
C ASN A 40 -11.17 -17.63 -3.17
N GLY A 41 -11.25 -16.30 -3.27
CA GLY A 41 -12.43 -15.59 -3.77
C GLY A 41 -12.74 -15.93 -5.23
N THR A 42 -14.03 -16.07 -5.53
CA THR A 42 -14.52 -16.36 -6.88
C THR A 42 -14.83 -15.11 -7.68
N GLU A 43 -15.01 -13.97 -6.99
CA GLU A 43 -15.32 -12.68 -7.59
C GLU A 43 -14.33 -11.61 -7.15
N PRO A 44 -13.98 -10.68 -8.05
CA PRO A 44 -13.08 -9.60 -7.71
C PRO A 44 -13.71 -8.64 -6.69
N GLY A 45 -12.88 -8.00 -5.87
CA GLY A 45 -13.34 -6.97 -4.94
C GLY A 45 -12.66 -6.94 -3.59
N MET A 46 -13.27 -6.23 -2.65
CA MET A 46 -12.72 -5.98 -1.32
C MET A 46 -12.39 -7.23 -0.48
N PRO A 47 -13.19 -8.32 -0.49
CA PRO A 47 -12.85 -9.50 0.30
C PRO A 47 -11.53 -10.13 -0.15
N VAL A 48 -11.29 -10.18 -1.47
CA VAL A 48 -10.05 -10.66 -2.07
C VAL A 48 -8.90 -9.74 -1.67
N ALA A 49 -9.04 -8.46 -1.94
CA ALA A 49 -8.06 -7.43 -1.63
C ALA A 49 -7.63 -7.41 -0.15
N PHE A 50 -8.58 -7.60 0.77
CA PHE A 50 -8.29 -7.65 2.20
C PHE A 50 -7.36 -8.81 2.57
N SER A 51 -7.58 -9.98 1.99
CA SER A 51 -6.75 -11.16 2.26
C SER A 51 -5.35 -11.05 1.67
N GLU A 52 -5.20 -10.33 0.57
CA GLU A 52 -3.93 -10.18 -0.14
C GLU A 52 -2.97 -9.19 0.53
N VAL A 53 -3.49 -8.07 1.01
CA VAL A 53 -2.66 -6.97 1.56
C VAL A 53 -1.74 -7.46 2.67
N TYR A 54 -2.25 -8.18 3.66
CA TYR A 54 -1.41 -8.63 4.76
C TYR A 54 -0.38 -9.68 4.32
N SER A 55 -0.74 -10.55 3.36
CA SER A 55 0.19 -11.53 2.80
C SER A 55 1.38 -10.84 2.11
N VAL A 56 1.10 -9.88 1.26
CA VAL A 56 2.13 -9.13 0.52
C VAL A 56 2.98 -8.28 1.47
N VAL A 57 2.37 -7.56 2.40
CA VAL A 57 3.10 -6.70 3.35
C VAL A 57 4.00 -7.52 4.26
N VAL A 58 3.48 -8.57 4.87
CA VAL A 58 4.25 -9.42 5.80
C VAL A 58 5.42 -10.09 5.08
N THR A 59 5.18 -10.65 3.90
CA THR A 59 6.25 -11.32 3.12
C THR A 59 7.33 -10.34 2.67
N THR A 60 6.94 -9.13 2.22
CA THR A 60 7.92 -8.11 1.82
C THR A 60 8.75 -7.62 3.01
N LEU A 61 8.14 -7.40 4.18
CA LEU A 61 8.85 -7.05 5.40
C LEU A 61 9.81 -8.14 5.88
N SER A 62 9.54 -9.39 5.52
CA SER A 62 10.38 -10.55 5.84
C SER A 62 11.53 -10.78 4.86
N GLY A 63 11.73 -9.90 3.88
CA GLY A 63 12.82 -9.97 2.92
C GLY A 63 12.48 -10.71 1.62
N GLY A 64 11.20 -10.95 1.31
CA GLY A 64 10.79 -11.50 0.02
C GLY A 64 11.10 -10.53 -1.13
N ASP A 65 11.75 -11.02 -2.19
CA ASP A 65 12.16 -10.18 -3.34
C ASP A 65 11.02 -9.93 -4.32
N MET A 66 10.16 -10.90 -4.53
CA MET A 66 9.06 -10.85 -5.48
C MET A 66 7.80 -11.48 -4.92
N CYS A 67 6.66 -10.89 -5.25
CA CYS A 67 5.34 -11.49 -5.06
C CYS A 67 4.71 -11.80 -6.42
N SER A 68 3.87 -12.83 -6.49
CA SER A 68 3.22 -13.25 -7.73
C SER A 68 1.70 -13.35 -7.59
N GLY A 69 0.97 -13.46 -8.71
CA GLY A 69 -0.43 -13.82 -8.76
C GLY A 69 -1.41 -12.66 -8.81
N MET A 70 -0.98 -11.42 -9.11
CA MET A 70 -1.92 -10.29 -9.29
C MET A 70 -3.06 -10.65 -10.26
N GLY A 71 -4.28 -10.35 -9.86
CA GLY A 71 -5.48 -10.69 -10.60
C GLY A 71 -5.96 -12.14 -10.42
N GLY A 72 -5.26 -12.95 -9.60
CA GLY A 72 -5.61 -14.34 -9.38
C GLY A 72 -6.88 -14.51 -8.55
N LEU A 73 -7.68 -15.50 -8.88
CA LEU A 73 -8.90 -15.90 -8.18
C LEU A 73 -8.98 -17.42 -8.08
N GLU A 74 -9.91 -17.92 -7.29
CA GLU A 74 -10.27 -19.35 -7.16
C GLU A 74 -9.06 -20.27 -6.89
N ASP A 75 -8.23 -19.92 -5.95
CA ASP A 75 -7.03 -20.72 -5.63
C ASP A 75 -6.11 -20.93 -6.86
N ALA A 76 -5.87 -19.86 -7.62
CA ALA A 76 -5.07 -19.83 -8.86
C ALA A 76 -5.69 -20.59 -10.04
N LYS A 77 -7.01 -20.81 -10.04
CA LYS A 77 -7.74 -21.43 -11.18
C LYS A 77 -8.38 -20.40 -12.08
N GLY A 78 -8.61 -19.20 -11.58
CA GLY A 78 -9.18 -18.07 -12.31
C GLY A 78 -8.28 -16.85 -12.29
N ALA A 79 -8.61 -15.90 -13.17
CA ALA A 79 -8.01 -14.58 -13.19
C ALA A 79 -9.03 -13.52 -13.63
N SER A 80 -8.91 -12.31 -13.10
CA SER A 80 -9.73 -11.15 -13.44
C SER A 80 -8.87 -9.94 -13.73
N LEU A 81 -9.17 -9.26 -14.83
CA LEU A 81 -8.51 -7.98 -15.15
C LEU A 81 -8.92 -6.87 -14.18
N GLU A 82 -10.16 -6.91 -13.68
CA GLU A 82 -10.65 -5.98 -12.66
C GLU A 82 -9.88 -6.17 -11.35
N GLN A 83 -9.67 -7.42 -10.92
CA GLN A 83 -8.87 -7.71 -9.74
C GLN A 83 -7.42 -7.26 -9.93
N MET A 84 -6.83 -7.46 -11.10
CA MET A 84 -5.47 -7.00 -11.40
C MET A 84 -5.32 -5.47 -11.24
N VAL A 85 -6.33 -4.70 -11.62
CA VAL A 85 -6.34 -3.23 -11.44
C VAL A 85 -6.46 -2.87 -9.95
N ILE A 86 -7.27 -3.62 -9.19
CA ILE A 86 -7.39 -3.45 -7.74
C ILE A 86 -6.06 -3.76 -7.07
N ASP A 87 -5.43 -4.87 -7.39
CA ASP A 87 -4.15 -5.31 -6.82
C ASP A 87 -3.03 -4.33 -7.13
N ALA A 88 -2.97 -3.81 -8.36
CA ALA A 88 -2.01 -2.79 -8.73
C ALA A 88 -2.18 -1.50 -7.90
N ALA A 89 -3.42 -1.09 -7.62
CA ALA A 89 -3.70 0.05 -6.77
C ALA A 89 -3.32 -0.23 -5.29
N LEU A 90 -3.56 -1.44 -4.82
CA LEU A 90 -3.14 -1.88 -3.48
C LEU A 90 -1.62 -1.96 -3.35
N TRP A 91 -0.94 -2.43 -4.38
CA TRP A 91 0.53 -2.48 -4.39
C TRP A 91 1.15 -1.10 -4.22
N GLU A 92 0.61 -0.07 -4.85
CA GLU A 92 1.08 1.30 -4.64
C GLU A 92 0.95 1.75 -3.18
N HIS A 93 -0.11 1.35 -2.47
CA HIS A 93 -0.25 1.59 -1.04
C HIS A 93 0.76 0.79 -0.21
N CYS A 94 0.94 -0.48 -0.53
CA CYS A 94 1.93 -1.33 0.14
C CYS A 94 3.34 -0.78 -0.03
N ARG A 95 3.72 -0.36 -1.23
CA ARG A 95 5.01 0.28 -1.51
C ARG A 95 5.23 1.55 -0.69
N ALA A 96 4.20 2.36 -0.57
CA ALA A 96 4.27 3.58 0.23
C ALA A 96 4.47 3.28 1.73
N LEU A 97 3.82 2.22 2.24
CA LEU A 97 3.99 1.76 3.61
C LEU A 97 5.39 1.16 3.85
N LEU A 98 5.88 0.38 2.88
CA LEU A 98 7.15 -0.35 2.97
C LEU A 98 8.38 0.50 2.64
N ARG A 99 8.20 1.77 2.28
CA ARG A 99 9.31 2.67 1.99
C ARG A 99 10.22 2.83 3.20
N ARG A 100 11.49 3.00 2.93
CA ARG A 100 12.47 3.39 3.96
C ARG A 100 12.34 4.88 4.25
N PHE A 101 12.60 5.27 5.48
CA PHE A 101 12.74 6.65 5.91
C PHE A 101 13.93 6.78 6.85
N ASP A 102 14.59 7.91 6.78
CA ASP A 102 15.73 8.19 7.64
C ASP A 102 15.26 8.69 9.01
N VAL A 103 15.96 8.28 10.05
CA VAL A 103 15.76 8.77 11.42
C VAL A 103 17.04 9.46 11.85
N ASN A 104 17.04 10.79 11.79
CA ASN A 104 18.17 11.65 12.15
C ASN A 104 17.66 12.99 12.73
N GLU A 105 18.55 13.87 13.10
CA GLU A 105 18.18 15.16 13.70
C GLU A 105 17.28 16.02 12.80
N GLU A 106 17.53 16.01 11.49
CA GLU A 106 16.73 16.76 10.51
C GLU A 106 15.30 16.20 10.41
N THR A 107 15.16 14.88 10.36
CA THR A 107 13.84 14.23 10.20
C THR A 107 13.04 14.20 11.51
N ILE A 108 13.70 14.13 12.66
CA ILE A 108 13.07 14.26 13.97
C ILE A 108 12.61 15.71 14.21
N ALA A 109 13.36 16.68 13.70
CA ALA A 109 13.02 18.11 13.70
C ALA A 109 12.62 18.67 15.09
N MET A 110 13.41 18.39 16.10
CA MET A 110 13.15 18.81 17.49
C MET A 110 13.09 20.34 17.66
N ASP A 111 13.81 21.09 16.86
CA ASP A 111 13.77 22.55 16.79
C ASP A 111 12.41 23.05 16.32
N VAL A 112 11.84 22.44 15.27
CA VAL A 112 10.50 22.74 14.76
C VAL A 112 9.43 22.42 15.81
N LEU A 113 9.57 21.31 16.52
CA LEU A 113 8.67 20.94 17.61
C LEU A 113 8.65 21.98 18.74
N ARG A 114 9.85 22.52 19.09
CA ARG A 114 9.98 23.57 20.11
C ARG A 114 9.44 24.91 19.63
N GLU A 115 9.70 25.28 18.36
CA GLU A 115 9.23 26.53 17.76
C GLU A 115 7.69 26.58 17.69
N VAL A 116 7.06 25.51 17.20
CA VAL A 116 5.60 25.44 17.07
C VAL A 116 4.92 25.33 18.44
N GLY A 117 5.51 24.58 19.35
CA GLY A 117 5.01 24.41 20.71
C GLY A 117 3.72 23.59 20.83
N HIS A 118 3.26 23.42 22.04
CA HIS A 118 2.08 22.61 22.36
C HIS A 118 0.78 23.31 21.94
N GLY A 119 -0.13 22.56 21.34
CA GLY A 119 -1.47 23.04 20.97
C GLY A 119 -1.54 23.87 19.68
N ASN A 120 -0.41 24.12 19.00
CA ASN A 120 -0.36 24.84 17.73
C ASN A 120 -0.30 23.90 16.53
N THR A 121 -0.48 24.45 15.32
CA THR A 121 -0.51 23.68 14.08
C THR A 121 0.81 23.76 13.29
N PHE A 122 1.24 22.64 12.73
CA PHE A 122 2.41 22.55 11.85
C PHE A 122 2.08 22.82 10.37
N LEU A 123 0.81 22.97 10.00
CA LEU A 123 0.37 23.05 8.60
C LEU A 123 1.01 24.20 7.82
N GLY A 124 1.18 25.37 8.46
CA GLY A 124 1.80 26.53 7.83
C GLY A 124 3.31 26.59 7.93
N HIS A 125 3.95 25.70 8.67
CA HIS A 125 5.37 25.76 8.96
C HIS A 125 6.21 25.47 7.71
N PRO A 126 7.34 26.18 7.47
CA PRO A 126 8.22 25.96 6.31
C PRO A 126 8.75 24.53 6.20
N HIS A 127 9.03 23.88 7.32
CA HIS A 127 9.44 22.47 7.37
C HIS A 127 8.38 21.57 6.76
N THR A 128 7.10 21.71 7.15
CA THR A 128 5.98 20.96 6.58
C THR A 128 5.86 21.20 5.08
N ARG A 129 5.92 22.45 4.63
CA ARG A 129 5.84 22.81 3.21
C ARG A 129 6.92 22.17 2.35
N ARG A 130 8.15 22.05 2.87
CA ARG A 130 9.26 21.40 2.16
C ARG A 130 9.10 19.89 2.06
N ASN A 131 8.58 19.25 3.11
CA ASN A 131 8.65 17.79 3.28
C ASN A 131 7.35 17.07 2.94
N PHE A 132 6.16 17.68 3.08
CA PHE A 132 4.89 16.95 3.02
C PHE A 132 4.68 16.18 1.71
N ARG A 133 5.13 16.70 0.57
CA ARG A 133 4.99 16.02 -0.73
C ARG A 133 5.91 14.82 -0.90
N ARG A 134 7.02 14.81 -0.20
CA ARG A 134 7.98 13.71 -0.20
C ARG A 134 7.57 12.64 0.80
N GLU A 135 7.08 13.07 1.96
CA GLU A 135 6.82 12.18 3.09
C GLU A 135 5.41 11.59 3.09
N LEU A 136 4.43 12.25 2.51
CA LEU A 136 3.08 11.74 2.45
C LEU A 136 2.80 11.05 1.12
N TYR A 137 2.12 9.91 1.22
CA TYR A 137 1.62 9.21 0.04
C TYR A 137 0.34 9.88 -0.45
N PHE A 138 0.41 10.47 -1.64
CA PHE A 138 -0.74 11.03 -2.32
C PHE A 138 -1.21 10.05 -3.39
N ARG A 139 -2.30 9.36 -3.11
CA ARG A 139 -2.91 8.47 -4.09
C ARG A 139 -3.25 9.24 -5.37
N ALA A 140 -2.71 8.77 -6.50
CA ALA A 140 -3.05 9.30 -7.81
C ALA A 140 -4.46 8.84 -8.22
N HIS A 141 -5.50 9.33 -7.51
CA HIS A 141 -6.87 9.09 -7.91
C HIS A 141 -7.24 9.97 -9.10
N PRO A 142 -7.77 9.39 -10.19
CA PRO A 142 -8.33 10.19 -11.30
C PRO A 142 -9.40 11.19 -10.83
N HIS A 143 -10.15 10.83 -9.78
CA HIS A 143 -11.16 11.69 -9.16
C HIS A 143 -10.61 12.78 -8.23
N ALA A 144 -9.50 12.57 -7.54
CA ALA A 144 -8.90 13.59 -6.68
C ALA A 144 -8.37 14.80 -7.49
N ARG A 145 -7.91 14.56 -8.73
CA ARG A 145 -7.55 15.65 -9.65
C ARG A 145 -8.76 16.45 -10.16
N ARG A 146 -9.94 15.86 -10.21
CA ARG A 146 -11.17 16.58 -10.60
C ARG A 146 -11.69 17.49 -9.50
N VAL A 147 -11.63 17.06 -8.24
CA VAL A 147 -12.09 17.87 -7.10
C VAL A 147 -11.20 19.11 -6.91
N SER A 148 -9.87 18.98 -7.08
CA SER A 148 -8.97 20.13 -6.97
C SER A 148 -9.03 21.11 -8.15
N ARG A 149 -9.51 20.67 -9.31
CA ARG A 149 -9.75 21.56 -10.48
C ARG A 149 -11.14 22.17 -10.51
N GLY A 150 -12.12 21.59 -9.83
CA GLY A 150 -13.49 22.11 -9.73
C GLY A 150 -13.67 23.20 -8.67
N GLY A 151 -12.74 23.32 -7.72
CA GLY A 151 -12.79 24.35 -6.67
C GLY A 151 -12.36 25.76 -7.11
N GLN A 152 -11.91 25.94 -8.35
CA GLN A 152 -11.52 27.27 -8.88
C GLN A 152 -12.45 27.80 -9.99
N ALA A 153 -13.56 27.13 -10.27
CA ALA A 153 -14.48 27.52 -11.36
C ALA A 153 -15.83 28.06 -10.88
N ALA A 154 -15.94 28.52 -9.66
CA ALA A 154 -17.18 29.11 -9.13
C ALA A 154 -16.91 30.46 -8.46
N THR A 155 -16.32 31.40 -9.19
CA THR A 155 -16.47 32.85 -8.94
C THR A 155 -16.36 33.56 -10.29
N LYS A 156 -17.43 33.49 -11.06
CA LYS A 156 -17.83 34.58 -11.97
C LYS A 156 -19.18 35.05 -11.53
N ASN A 157 -19.19 36.23 -10.97
CA ASN A 157 -20.35 37.01 -10.67
C ASN A 157 -21.13 37.24 -11.97
N ASP A 158 -22.37 36.77 -12.00
CA ASP A 158 -23.42 37.35 -12.83
C ASP A 158 -24.10 38.47 -11.98
N ASP A 159 -23.47 39.60 -11.94
CA ASP A 159 -24.08 40.85 -11.68
C ASP A 159 -23.64 41.79 -12.80
N ASP A 160 -24.43 41.80 -13.86
CA ASP A 160 -24.61 42.90 -14.82
C ASP A 160 -25.56 42.47 -15.94
N ALA A 161 -26.88 42.73 -15.73
CA ALA A 161 -27.86 43.18 -16.73
C ALA A 161 -29.24 43.32 -16.09
#